data_67c61bd161425179ee25218389bff0f0
#
_entry.id   67c61bd161425179ee25218389bff0f0
#
_cell.length_a   1.000
_cell.length_b   1.000
_cell.length_c   1.000
_cell.angle_alpha   90.00
_cell.angle_beta   90.00
_cell.angle_gamma   90.00
#
_symmetry.space_group_name_H-M   'P 1'
#
loop_
_entity.id
_entity.type
_entity.pdbx_description
1 polymer ?
#
loop_
_entity_poly.entity_id
_entity_poly.type
_entity_poly.pdbx_seq_one_letter_code
_entity_poly.pdbx_strand_id
1 'polypeptide(L)'
;ANKVWNASRFILMNMEGKEVPADASAYLEPADKWILSRLNNVVKEVTDNMENFELGVAVQKVYDFIWDEFCDWYIEMVKPRLYATDDADSQNAALWTLKTVLIDALKLLHPYMPFITEEIFCTLQSEEESIMISSWPVYQQESHFEKAEQEIEILKEAVRGVRNVRTSM
;
A
#
# COMPACT_ATOMS: atom_id res chain seq x y z
N ALA A 1 -12.27 9.52 -0.22
CA ALA A 1 -11.41 10.47 0.48
C ALA A 1 -11.23 10.10 1.96
N ASN A 2 -12.32 9.82 2.67
CA ASN A 2 -12.27 9.45 4.09
C ASN A 2 -11.43 8.21 4.36
N LYS A 3 -11.49 7.21 3.48
CA LYS A 3 -10.77 5.96 3.66
C LYS A 3 -9.25 6.17 3.56
N VAL A 4 -8.81 6.96 2.60
CA VAL A 4 -7.38 7.32 2.43
C VAL A 4 -6.91 8.12 3.63
N TRP A 5 -7.70 9.09 4.08
CA TRP A 5 -7.39 9.90 5.25
C TRP A 5 -7.25 9.05 6.52
N ASN A 6 -8.20 8.14 6.74
CA ASN A 6 -8.20 7.26 7.90
C ASN A 6 -7.02 6.29 7.88
N ALA A 7 -6.70 5.71 6.72
CA ALA A 7 -5.54 4.85 6.56
C ALA A 7 -4.24 5.61 6.84
N SER A 8 -4.14 6.85 6.36
CA SER A 8 -2.98 7.70 6.59
C SER A 8 -2.80 8.03 8.07
N ARG A 9 -3.89 8.35 8.77
CA ARG A 9 -3.86 8.59 10.22
C ARG A 9 -3.42 7.35 10.99
N PHE A 10 -3.93 6.19 10.62
CA PHE A 10 -3.52 4.92 11.23
C PHE A 10 -2.02 4.70 11.09
N ILE A 11 -1.48 4.90 9.89
CA ILE A 11 -0.05 4.72 9.63
C ILE A 11 0.78 5.72 10.42
N LEU A 12 0.38 6.99 10.41
CA LEU A 12 1.08 8.04 11.16
C LEU A 12 1.11 7.77 12.65
N MET A 13 0.00 7.32 13.23
CA MET A 13 -0.07 6.95 14.63
C MET A 13 0.88 5.82 14.99
N ASN A 14 1.00 4.83 14.12
CA ASN A 14 1.90 3.69 14.34
C ASN A 14 3.37 4.03 14.11
N MET A 15 3.66 5.08 13.36
CA MET A 15 5.01 5.58 13.13
C MET A 15 5.49 6.53 14.22
N GLU A 16 4.58 7.09 14.99
CA GLU A 16 4.90 8.08 16.04
C GLU A 16 5.85 7.49 17.08
N GLY A 17 6.95 8.19 17.33
CA GLY A 17 7.96 7.75 18.28
C GLY A 17 8.82 6.59 17.81
N LYS A 18 8.71 6.18 16.55
CA LYS A 18 9.48 5.08 15.98
C LYS A 18 10.27 5.56 14.78
N GLU A 19 11.49 5.05 14.64
CA GLU A 19 12.29 5.28 13.44
C GLU A 19 11.96 4.21 12.41
N VAL A 20 11.41 4.62 11.27
CA VAL A 20 11.17 3.72 10.15
C VAL A 20 12.48 3.61 9.38
N PRO A 21 13.02 2.40 9.16
CA PRO A 21 14.28 2.25 8.43
C PRO A 21 14.14 2.75 6.99
N ALA A 22 15.24 3.24 6.41
CA ALA A 22 15.26 3.68 5.03
C ALA A 22 15.03 2.51 4.05
N ASP A 23 15.43 1.30 4.45
CA ASP A 23 15.24 0.08 3.66
C ASP A 23 15.08 -1.11 4.61
N ALA A 24 13.93 -1.76 4.56
CA ALA A 24 13.63 -2.96 5.33
C ALA A 24 13.40 -4.17 4.42
N SER A 25 13.88 -4.14 3.18
CA SER A 25 13.65 -5.20 2.19
C SER A 25 14.19 -6.56 2.60
N ALA A 26 15.15 -6.61 3.51
CA ALA A 26 15.73 -7.87 4.01
C ALA A 26 14.77 -8.63 4.94
N TYR A 27 13.77 -7.97 5.50
CA TYR A 27 12.87 -8.53 6.52
C TYR A 27 11.42 -8.65 6.07
N LEU A 28 11.15 -8.56 4.78
CA LEU A 28 9.79 -8.60 4.25
C LEU A 28 9.14 -9.96 4.47
N GLU A 29 7.91 -9.95 4.98
CA GLU A 29 7.07 -11.14 5.10
C GLU A 29 6.19 -11.31 3.85
N PRO A 30 5.55 -12.47 3.65
CA PRO A 30 4.73 -12.70 2.44
C PRO A 30 3.68 -11.64 2.17
N ALA A 31 3.00 -11.12 3.20
CA ALA A 31 2.01 -10.05 3.04
C ALA A 31 2.66 -8.76 2.50
N ASP A 32 3.85 -8.42 3.00
CA ASP A 32 4.60 -7.25 2.54
C ASP A 32 4.99 -7.38 1.06
N LYS A 33 5.51 -8.54 0.70
CA LYS A 33 5.89 -8.85 -0.68
C LYS A 33 4.68 -8.82 -1.60
N TRP A 34 3.54 -9.34 -1.14
CA TRP A 34 2.31 -9.33 -1.91
C TRP A 34 1.86 -7.91 -2.24
N ILE A 35 1.76 -7.04 -1.24
CA ILE A 35 1.28 -5.67 -1.48
C ILE A 35 2.25 -4.85 -2.32
N LEU A 36 3.56 -5.05 -2.15
CA LEU A 36 4.58 -4.39 -2.98
C LEU A 36 4.49 -4.86 -4.43
N SER A 37 4.28 -6.15 -4.64
CA SER A 37 4.11 -6.72 -5.97
C SER A 37 2.84 -6.23 -6.65
N ARG A 38 1.73 -6.15 -5.89
CA ARG A 38 0.47 -5.61 -6.39
C ARG A 38 0.58 -4.13 -6.74
N LEU A 39 1.23 -3.33 -5.89
CA LEU A 39 1.52 -1.93 -6.18
C LEU A 39 2.31 -1.79 -7.48
N ASN A 40 3.32 -2.61 -7.64
CA ASN A 40 4.18 -2.61 -8.81
C ASN A 40 3.39 -2.88 -10.10
N ASN A 41 2.49 -3.87 -10.06
CA ASN A 41 1.60 -4.18 -11.19
C ASN A 41 0.64 -3.01 -11.49
N VAL A 42 0.08 -2.41 -10.46
CA VAL A 42 -0.82 -1.26 -10.60
C VAL A 42 -0.09 -0.05 -11.19
N VAL A 43 1.14 0.21 -10.76
CA VAL A 43 1.98 1.28 -11.32
C VAL A 43 2.12 1.10 -12.83
N LYS A 44 2.46 -0.11 -13.27
CA LYS A 44 2.62 -0.41 -14.69
C LYS A 44 1.31 -0.21 -15.46
N GLU A 45 0.22 -0.79 -14.97
CA GLU A 45 -1.08 -0.74 -15.63
C GLU A 45 -1.63 0.69 -15.70
N VAL A 46 -1.52 1.44 -14.62
CA VAL A 46 -1.98 2.84 -14.56
C VAL A 46 -1.16 3.71 -15.50
N THR A 47 0.16 3.53 -15.53
CA THR A 47 1.03 4.28 -16.43
C THR A 47 0.65 4.01 -17.90
N ASP A 48 0.46 2.74 -18.24
CA ASP A 48 0.05 2.35 -19.60
C ASP A 48 -1.33 2.96 -19.96
N ASN A 49 -2.30 2.92 -19.04
CA ASN A 49 -3.62 3.50 -19.25
C ASN A 49 -3.55 5.01 -19.46
N MET A 50 -2.73 5.71 -18.67
CA MET A 50 -2.58 7.16 -18.83
C MET A 50 -1.91 7.53 -20.15
N GLU A 51 -0.92 6.76 -20.59
CA GLU A 51 -0.26 6.96 -21.89
C GLU A 51 -1.24 6.75 -23.06
N ASN A 52 -2.22 5.88 -22.89
CA ASN A 52 -3.28 5.62 -23.87
C ASN A 52 -4.52 6.50 -23.68
N PHE A 53 -4.44 7.51 -22.82
CA PHE A 53 -5.54 8.43 -22.48
C PHE A 53 -6.76 7.73 -21.88
N GLU A 54 -6.58 6.58 -21.26
CA GLU A 54 -7.63 5.81 -20.57
C GLU A 54 -7.73 6.22 -19.10
N LEU A 55 -8.05 7.50 -18.85
CA LEU A 55 -7.97 8.09 -17.51
C LEU A 55 -8.98 7.49 -16.55
N GLY A 56 -10.18 7.16 -17.02
CA GLY A 56 -11.20 6.52 -16.19
C GLY A 56 -10.82 5.12 -15.74
N VAL A 57 -10.18 4.34 -16.62
CA VAL A 57 -9.66 3.02 -16.28
C VAL A 57 -8.52 3.13 -15.27
N ALA A 58 -7.62 4.09 -15.49
CA ALA A 58 -6.48 4.33 -14.60
C ALA A 58 -6.94 4.66 -13.17
N VAL A 59 -7.87 5.61 -13.02
CA VAL A 59 -8.36 6.01 -11.69
C VAL A 59 -9.07 4.86 -10.98
N GLN A 60 -9.83 4.04 -11.72
CA GLN A 60 -10.51 2.89 -11.13
C GLN A 60 -9.52 1.89 -10.56
N LYS A 61 -8.43 1.62 -11.26
CA LYS A 61 -7.37 0.72 -10.78
C LYS A 61 -6.69 1.25 -9.53
N VAL A 62 -6.44 2.56 -9.45
CA VAL A 62 -5.87 3.19 -8.26
C VAL A 62 -6.82 3.06 -7.07
N TYR A 63 -8.10 3.36 -7.27
CA TYR A 63 -9.10 3.21 -6.21
C TYR A 63 -9.21 1.78 -5.72
N ASP A 64 -9.33 0.81 -6.63
CA ASP A 64 -9.46 -0.60 -6.26
C ASP A 64 -8.26 -1.08 -5.44
N PHE A 65 -7.05 -0.68 -5.85
CA PHE A 65 -5.84 -1.02 -5.10
C PHE A 65 -5.86 -0.43 -3.69
N ILE A 66 -6.14 0.88 -3.57
CA ILE A 66 -6.09 1.57 -2.27
C ILE A 66 -7.21 1.08 -1.35
N TRP A 67 -8.44 1.04 -1.85
CA TRP A 67 -9.61 0.75 -1.02
C TRP A 67 -9.72 -0.73 -0.65
N ASP A 68 -9.44 -1.64 -1.58
CA ASP A 68 -9.58 -3.07 -1.35
C ASP A 68 -8.27 -3.70 -0.90
N GLU A 69 -7.26 -3.74 -1.76
CA GLU A 69 -6.04 -4.50 -1.48
C GLU A 69 -5.24 -3.90 -0.33
N PHE A 70 -5.05 -2.60 -0.31
CA PHE A 70 -4.28 -1.94 0.74
C PHE A 70 -5.06 -1.78 2.04
N CYS A 71 -6.20 -1.11 2.00
CA CYS A 71 -6.96 -0.80 3.22
C CYS A 71 -7.67 -2.03 3.81
N ASP A 72 -8.39 -2.80 2.99
CA ASP A 72 -9.22 -3.89 3.50
C ASP A 72 -8.42 -5.17 3.79
N TRP A 73 -7.33 -5.41 3.05
CA TRP A 73 -6.54 -6.62 3.24
C TRP A 73 -5.21 -6.37 3.93
N TYR A 74 -4.32 -5.56 3.35
CA TYR A 74 -2.97 -5.43 3.87
C TYR A 74 -2.94 -4.81 5.27
N ILE A 75 -3.64 -3.71 5.48
CA ILE A 75 -3.66 -3.04 6.79
C ILE A 75 -4.18 -3.98 7.88
N GLU A 76 -5.23 -4.75 7.57
CA GLU A 76 -5.76 -5.73 8.52
C GLU A 76 -4.76 -6.85 8.80
N MET A 77 -4.02 -7.30 7.79
CA MET A 77 -3.01 -8.35 7.93
C MET A 77 -1.83 -7.92 8.83
N VAL A 78 -1.46 -6.64 8.79
CA VAL A 78 -0.29 -6.16 9.54
C VAL A 78 -0.62 -5.65 10.93
N LYS A 79 -1.87 -5.42 11.27
CA LYS A 79 -2.25 -4.95 12.61
C LYS A 79 -1.66 -5.78 13.75
N PRO A 80 -1.75 -7.14 13.73
CA PRO A 80 -1.13 -7.94 14.77
C PRO A 80 0.38 -7.74 14.88
N ARG A 81 1.07 -7.55 13.77
CA ARG A 81 2.52 -7.31 13.75
C ARG A 81 2.88 -5.96 14.36
N LEU A 82 2.06 -4.94 14.12
CA LEU A 82 2.29 -3.60 14.66
C LEU A 82 2.07 -3.54 16.17
N TYR A 83 1.18 -4.37 16.70
CA TYR A 83 0.88 -4.42 18.13
C TYR A 83 1.79 -5.37 18.89
N ALA A 84 2.46 -6.29 18.20
CA ALA A 84 3.44 -7.20 18.80
C ALA A 84 4.73 -6.43 19.13
N THR A 85 5.30 -6.69 20.31
CA THR A 85 6.50 -6.00 20.77
C THR A 85 7.74 -6.90 20.80
N ASP A 86 7.60 -8.15 20.38
CA ASP A 86 8.62 -9.19 20.47
C ASP A 86 9.44 -9.38 19.20
N ASP A 87 9.05 -8.75 18.08
CA ASP A 87 9.76 -8.85 16.79
C ASP A 87 9.88 -7.47 16.15
N ALA A 88 10.97 -6.78 16.46
CA ALA A 88 11.25 -5.45 15.95
C ALA A 88 11.47 -5.44 14.42
N ASP A 89 12.09 -6.48 13.88
CA ASP A 89 12.35 -6.56 12.43
C ASP A 89 11.05 -6.71 11.64
N SER A 90 10.14 -7.54 12.11
CA SER A 90 8.82 -7.71 11.50
C SER A 90 8.01 -6.41 11.56
N GLN A 91 8.02 -5.74 12.70
CA GLN A 91 7.34 -4.46 12.87
C GLN A 91 7.91 -3.38 11.97
N ASN A 92 9.23 -3.28 11.88
CA ASN A 92 9.91 -2.30 11.02
C ASN A 92 9.63 -2.58 9.54
N ALA A 93 9.61 -3.84 9.13
CA ALA A 93 9.24 -4.22 7.76
C ALA A 93 7.80 -3.81 7.43
N ALA A 94 6.87 -4.02 8.37
CA ALA A 94 5.47 -3.61 8.19
C ALA A 94 5.35 -2.08 8.07
N LEU A 95 5.99 -1.33 8.93
CA LEU A 95 5.96 0.14 8.90
C LEU A 95 6.59 0.69 7.63
N TRP A 96 7.73 0.15 7.23
CA TRP A 96 8.40 0.56 5.99
C TRP A 96 7.51 0.28 4.78
N THR A 97 6.89 -0.89 4.72
CA THR A 97 6.00 -1.27 3.62
C THR A 97 4.77 -0.37 3.58
N LEU A 98 4.14 -0.11 4.74
CA LEU A 98 2.99 0.79 4.82
C LEU A 98 3.33 2.18 4.30
N LYS A 99 4.45 2.73 4.73
CA LYS A 99 4.91 4.06 4.29
C LYS A 99 5.20 4.08 2.80
N THR A 100 5.97 3.12 2.31
CA THR A 100 6.37 3.03 0.90
C THR A 100 5.16 2.91 -0.02
N VAL A 101 4.25 2.00 0.30
CA VAL A 101 3.05 1.77 -0.50
C VAL A 101 2.14 3.00 -0.49
N LEU A 102 1.95 3.61 0.68
CA LEU A 102 1.10 4.80 0.78
C LEU A 102 1.67 5.97 -0.02
N ILE A 103 2.97 6.22 0.05
CA ILE A 103 3.61 7.30 -0.71
C ILE A 103 3.39 7.10 -2.21
N ASP A 104 3.65 5.91 -2.73
CA ASP A 104 3.47 5.63 -4.15
C ASP A 104 2.00 5.68 -4.56
N ALA A 105 1.10 5.18 -3.71
CA ALA A 105 -0.34 5.26 -3.96
C ALA A 105 -0.82 6.72 -4.01
N LEU A 106 -0.30 7.58 -3.15
CA LEU A 106 -0.60 9.02 -3.19
C LEU A 106 -0.13 9.66 -4.49
N LYS A 107 1.04 9.28 -4.98
CA LYS A 107 1.54 9.78 -6.27
C LYS A 107 0.63 9.37 -7.42
N LEU A 108 0.16 8.13 -7.42
CA LEU A 108 -0.79 7.65 -8.44
C LEU A 108 -2.14 8.36 -8.35
N LEU A 109 -2.58 8.69 -7.14
CA LEU A 109 -3.86 9.33 -6.88
C LEU A 109 -3.81 10.86 -7.08
N HIS A 110 -2.62 11.45 -7.01
CA HIS A 110 -2.45 12.91 -7.03
C HIS A 110 -3.14 13.61 -8.21
N PRO A 111 -3.08 13.13 -9.46
CA PRO A 111 -3.77 13.80 -10.58
C PRO A 111 -5.28 13.95 -10.38
N TYR A 112 -5.87 13.10 -9.56
CA TYR A 112 -7.33 13.07 -9.33
C TYR A 112 -7.74 13.78 -8.04
N MET A 113 -6.87 13.81 -7.03
CA MET A 113 -7.14 14.39 -5.71
C MET A 113 -5.92 15.16 -5.20
N PRO A 114 -5.57 16.29 -5.83
CA PRO A 114 -4.27 16.94 -5.58
C PRO A 114 -4.11 17.49 -4.17
N PHE A 115 -5.17 18.01 -3.56
CA PHE A 115 -5.04 18.66 -2.25
C PHE A 115 -4.83 17.67 -1.11
N ILE A 116 -5.64 16.61 -1.05
CA ILE A 116 -5.51 15.60 0.01
C ILE A 116 -4.20 14.82 -0.11
N THR A 117 -3.79 14.49 -1.34
CA THR A 117 -2.54 13.75 -1.55
C THR A 117 -1.33 14.57 -1.16
N GLU A 118 -1.32 15.87 -1.48
CA GLU A 118 -0.25 16.79 -1.07
C GLU A 118 -0.15 16.90 0.45
N GLU A 119 -1.28 17.09 1.11
CA GLU A 119 -1.31 17.24 2.58
C GLU A 119 -0.79 15.99 3.28
N ILE A 120 -1.24 14.81 2.87
CA ILE A 120 -0.80 13.55 3.44
C ILE A 120 0.68 13.30 3.15
N PHE A 121 1.10 13.54 1.92
CA PHE A 121 2.49 13.35 1.50
C PHE A 121 3.45 14.18 2.34
N CYS A 122 3.16 15.45 2.53
CA CYS A 122 4.00 16.36 3.32
C CYS A 122 4.01 16.01 4.81
N THR A 123 2.99 15.31 5.30
CA THR A 123 2.94 14.84 6.69
C THR A 123 3.78 13.56 6.86
N LEU A 124 3.80 12.69 5.84
CA LEU A 124 4.50 11.41 5.90
C LEU A 124 6.02 11.53 5.78
N GLN A 125 6.50 12.54 5.07
CA GLN A 125 7.92 12.72 4.82
C GLN A 125 8.26 14.22 4.76
N SER A 126 9.52 14.55 4.97
CA SER A 126 10.03 15.92 4.96
C SER A 126 11.21 16.12 3.99
N GLU A 127 11.56 15.09 3.25
CA GLU A 127 12.69 15.11 2.32
C GLU A 127 12.38 15.91 1.05
N GLU A 128 11.14 15.87 0.60
CA GLU A 128 10.65 16.61 -0.56
C GLU A 128 9.60 17.63 -0.13
N GLU A 129 9.63 18.81 -0.72
CA GLU A 129 8.72 19.91 -0.37
C GLU A 129 7.29 19.68 -0.86
N SER A 130 7.12 18.94 -1.94
CA SER A 130 5.82 18.74 -2.57
C SER A 130 5.78 17.43 -3.35
N ILE A 131 4.60 16.79 -3.35
CA ILE A 131 4.34 15.62 -4.20
C ILE A 131 4.45 15.98 -5.69
N MET A 132 4.21 17.23 -6.04
CA MET A 132 4.27 17.69 -7.43
C MET A 132 5.67 17.59 -8.05
N ILE A 133 6.72 17.73 -7.23
CA ILE A 133 8.11 17.62 -7.68
C ILE A 133 8.67 16.21 -7.50
N SER A 134 7.90 15.31 -6.92
CA SER A 134 8.30 13.93 -6.69
C SER A 134 8.22 13.13 -8.00
N SER A 135 9.08 12.13 -8.15
CA SER A 135 9.10 11.28 -9.33
C SER A 135 7.87 10.36 -9.37
N TRP A 136 7.31 10.18 -10.57
CA TRP A 136 6.23 9.21 -10.79
C TRP A 136 6.74 7.79 -10.50
N PRO A 137 5.95 6.95 -9.83
CA PRO A 137 6.37 5.57 -9.55
C PRO A 137 6.65 4.81 -10.84
N VAL A 138 7.67 3.94 -10.79
CA VAL A 138 8.11 3.14 -11.94
C VAL A 138 8.09 1.67 -11.58
N TYR A 139 7.64 0.82 -12.51
CA TYR A 139 7.68 -0.63 -12.34
C TYR A 139 9.12 -1.11 -12.11
N GLN A 140 9.30 -1.96 -11.10
CA GLN A 140 10.60 -2.54 -10.75
C GLN A 140 10.51 -4.06 -10.74
N GLN A 141 11.25 -4.71 -11.61
CA GLN A 141 11.24 -6.17 -11.75
C GLN A 141 11.64 -6.87 -10.45
N GLU A 142 12.57 -6.32 -9.68
CA GLU A 142 13.01 -6.88 -8.41
C GLU A 142 11.94 -6.85 -7.32
N SER A 143 10.88 -6.09 -7.50
CA SER A 143 9.72 -6.03 -6.59
C SER A 143 8.54 -6.85 -7.09
N HIS A 144 8.74 -7.69 -8.09
CA HIS A 144 7.71 -8.61 -8.59
C HIS A 144 7.85 -9.95 -7.86
N PHE A 145 6.96 -10.20 -6.91
CA PHE A 145 6.99 -11.38 -6.05
C PHE A 145 5.82 -12.32 -6.37
N GLU A 146 5.94 -13.07 -7.46
CA GLU A 146 4.88 -13.94 -7.96
C GLU A 146 4.41 -14.97 -6.94
N LYS A 147 5.35 -15.60 -6.24
CA LYS A 147 5.03 -16.60 -5.21
C LYS A 147 4.20 -16.00 -4.07
N ALA A 148 4.56 -14.81 -3.60
CA ALA A 148 3.82 -14.13 -2.56
C ALA A 148 2.41 -13.75 -3.04
N GLU A 149 2.26 -13.33 -4.30
CA GLU A 149 0.95 -13.05 -4.88
C GLU A 149 0.06 -14.29 -4.86
N GLN A 150 0.59 -15.44 -5.23
CA GLN A 150 -0.14 -16.71 -5.23
C GLN A 150 -0.54 -17.13 -3.82
N GLU A 151 0.38 -17.06 -2.87
CA GLU A 151 0.13 -17.45 -1.48
C GLU A 151 -0.96 -16.59 -0.82
N ILE A 152 -0.91 -15.29 -1.02
CA ILE A 152 -1.89 -14.38 -0.42
C ILE A 152 -3.25 -14.47 -1.10
N GLU A 153 -3.30 -14.69 -2.42
CA GLU A 153 -4.57 -14.91 -3.12
C GLU A 153 -5.28 -16.17 -2.62
N ILE A 154 -4.54 -17.23 -2.35
CA ILE A 154 -5.09 -18.46 -1.74
C ILE A 154 -5.65 -18.14 -0.34
N LEU A 155 -4.91 -17.39 0.46
CA LEU A 155 -5.34 -16.98 1.79
C LEU A 155 -6.63 -16.15 1.72
N LYS A 156 -6.70 -15.19 0.80
CA LYS A 156 -7.89 -14.35 0.59
C LYS A 156 -9.11 -15.19 0.21
N GLU A 157 -8.95 -16.16 -0.67
CA GLU A 157 -10.05 -17.06 -1.05
C GLU A 157 -10.51 -17.90 0.14
N ALA A 158 -9.59 -18.40 0.95
CA ALA A 158 -9.92 -19.16 2.15
C ALA A 158 -10.72 -18.31 3.15
N VAL A 159 -10.29 -17.06 3.38
CA VAL A 159 -11.01 -16.12 4.26
C VAL A 159 -12.39 -15.79 3.72
N ARG A 160 -12.52 -15.55 2.42
CA ARG A 160 -13.83 -15.30 1.77
C ARG A 160 -14.75 -16.50 1.92
N GLY A 161 -14.22 -17.70 1.74
CA GLY A 161 -14.98 -18.94 1.91
C GLY A 161 -15.53 -19.09 3.32
N VAL A 162 -14.71 -18.85 4.33
CA VAL A 162 -15.12 -18.88 5.73
C VAL A 162 -16.19 -17.82 6.02
N ARG A 163 -16.00 -16.60 5.54
CA ARG A 163 -16.98 -15.50 5.71
C ARG A 163 -18.31 -15.85 5.07
N ASN A 164 -18.30 -16.43 3.87
CA ASN A 164 -19.52 -16.84 3.18
C ASN A 164 -20.27 -17.93 3.94
N VAL A 165 -19.57 -18.93 4.47
CA VAL A 165 -20.17 -19.98 5.30
C VAL A 165 -20.81 -19.39 6.55
N ARG A 166 -20.12 -18.48 7.22
CA ARG A 166 -20.66 -17.80 8.43
C ARG A 166 -21.89 -16.96 8.12
N THR A 167 -21.92 -16.31 6.97
CA THR A 167 -23.07 -15.48 6.55
C THR A 167 -24.29 -16.33 6.21
N SER A 168 -24.08 -17.55 5.66
CA SER A 168 -25.18 -18.45 5.27
C SER A 168 -25.71 -19.26 6.45
N MET A 169 -25.08 -19.23 7.59
CA MET A 169 -25.55 -19.85 8.83
C MET A 169 -26.35 -18.84 9.65
#